data_3ee3264b534e33433457674d9081521e
#
_entry.id   3ee3264b534e33433457674d9081521e
#
_cell.length_a   1.000
_cell.length_b   1.000
_cell.length_c   1.000
_cell.angle_alpha   90.00
_cell.angle_beta   90.00
_cell.angle_gamma   90.00
#
_symmetry.space_group_name_H-M   'P 1'
#
loop_
_entity.id
_entity.type
_entity.pdbx_description
1 polymer ?
#
loop_
_entity_poly.entity_id
_entity_poly.type
_entity_poly.pdbx_seq_one_letter_code
_entity_poly.pdbx_strand_id
1 'polypeptide(L)'
;MLVARIIHDHNPKRHIDIASRIDGFVAHVASYREIEVVDVRPLPNSEHENIKFRQDDLMNPQDLGQTDSLSCLHAIEHFGLGRYTDPIDTKGHIKGLTNLVELLCEGGRLYISFPIGQADEVHFNAHRVFHVSSIFDHPSIQQHMTLRRFDYVDDTGDLHLDTAVTEVEKDITYGCGIYTFEKIKNSVQPK
;
A
#
# COMPACT_ATOMS: atom_id res chain seq x y z
N MET A 1 -8.72 1.63 10.73
CA MET A 1 -9.65 2.79 10.85
C MET A 1 -9.07 4.06 10.23
N LEU A 2 -7.82 4.45 10.52
CA LEU A 2 -7.20 5.70 10.01
C LEU A 2 -7.27 5.82 8.48
N VAL A 3 -6.71 4.86 7.74
CA VAL A 3 -6.66 4.90 6.27
C VAL A 3 -8.06 4.95 5.64
N ALA A 4 -9.03 4.18 6.17
CA ALA A 4 -10.40 4.23 5.68
C ALA A 4 -11.02 5.65 5.82
N ARG A 5 -10.74 6.35 6.92
CA ARG A 5 -11.17 7.75 7.12
C ARG A 5 -10.48 8.68 6.12
N ILE A 6 -9.16 8.52 5.90
CA ILE A 6 -8.42 9.35 4.94
C ILE A 6 -8.97 9.16 3.51
N ILE A 7 -9.33 7.93 3.13
CA ILE A 7 -9.96 7.63 1.84
C ILE A 7 -11.36 8.26 1.75
N HIS A 8 -12.15 8.18 2.82
CA HIS A 8 -13.46 8.84 2.88
C HIS A 8 -13.35 10.34 2.65
N ASP A 9 -12.43 11.01 3.36
CA ASP A 9 -12.24 12.46 3.27
C ASP A 9 -11.66 12.88 1.90
N HIS A 10 -10.83 12.05 1.29
CA HIS A 10 -10.30 12.25 -0.07
C HIS A 10 -11.38 12.07 -1.15
N ASN A 11 -12.38 11.22 -0.91
CA ASN A 11 -13.49 10.92 -1.80
C ASN A 11 -13.09 10.62 -3.26
N PRO A 12 -12.23 9.62 -3.52
CA PRO A 12 -11.78 9.28 -4.87
C PRO A 12 -12.93 8.76 -5.74
N LYS A 13 -12.73 8.73 -7.06
CA LYS A 13 -13.71 8.18 -8.00
C LYS A 13 -13.72 6.66 -7.99
N ARG A 14 -12.53 6.05 -7.95
CA ARG A 14 -12.31 4.60 -7.93
C ARG A 14 -11.28 4.27 -6.87
N HIS A 15 -11.54 3.25 -6.06
CA HIS A 15 -10.57 2.77 -5.06
C HIS A 15 -10.28 1.29 -5.27
N ILE A 16 -9.00 0.96 -5.41
CA ILE A 16 -8.50 -0.42 -5.47
C ILE A 16 -7.72 -0.71 -4.18
N ASP A 17 -7.93 -1.87 -3.61
CA ASP A 17 -7.17 -2.39 -2.49
C ASP A 17 -6.39 -3.64 -2.88
N ILE A 18 -5.14 -3.70 -2.46
CA ILE A 18 -4.25 -4.82 -2.76
C ILE A 18 -4.06 -5.69 -1.53
N ALA A 19 -4.52 -6.93 -1.66
CA ALA A 19 -4.27 -8.05 -0.77
C ALA A 19 -4.82 -7.92 0.67
N SER A 20 -5.73 -6.99 0.93
CA SER A 20 -6.43 -6.96 2.22
C SER A 20 -7.46 -8.07 2.33
N ARG A 21 -7.65 -8.58 3.53
CA ARG A 21 -8.79 -9.49 3.83
C ARG A 21 -10.11 -8.74 3.69
N ILE A 22 -11.17 -9.46 3.31
CA ILE A 22 -12.51 -8.88 3.12
C ILE A 22 -13.17 -8.46 4.48
N ASP A 23 -12.49 -8.62 5.57
CA ASP A 23 -12.89 -8.12 6.90
C ASP A 23 -12.20 -6.78 7.23
N GLY A 24 -12.53 -6.22 8.38
CA GLY A 24 -11.86 -5.04 8.94
C GLY A 24 -11.82 -3.84 7.99
N PHE A 25 -10.67 -3.56 7.38
CA PHE A 25 -10.47 -2.38 6.53
C PHE A 25 -11.42 -2.36 5.33
N VAL A 26 -11.52 -3.46 4.58
CA VAL A 26 -12.37 -3.56 3.38
C VAL A 26 -13.84 -3.34 3.74
N ALA A 27 -14.34 -4.00 4.79
CA ALA A 27 -15.71 -3.81 5.26
C ALA A 27 -15.99 -2.36 5.67
N HIS A 28 -14.98 -1.69 6.24
CA HIS A 28 -15.09 -0.28 6.63
C HIS A 28 -15.25 0.65 5.42
N VAL A 29 -14.41 0.45 4.38
CA VAL A 29 -14.50 1.23 3.15
C VAL A 29 -15.81 0.90 2.42
N ALA A 30 -16.19 -0.37 2.34
CA ALA A 30 -17.42 -0.82 1.70
C ALA A 30 -18.69 -0.22 2.32
N SER A 31 -18.65 0.20 3.60
CA SER A 31 -19.79 0.83 4.25
C SER A 31 -20.20 2.18 3.65
N TYR A 32 -19.31 2.84 2.90
CA TYR A 32 -19.59 4.16 2.33
C TYR A 32 -19.27 4.30 0.83
N ARG A 33 -18.58 3.29 0.23
CA ARG A 33 -18.23 3.32 -1.20
C ARG A 33 -17.89 1.95 -1.74
N GLU A 34 -17.88 1.82 -3.07
CA GLU A 34 -17.33 0.64 -3.74
C GLU A 34 -15.80 0.55 -3.54
N ILE A 35 -15.32 -0.68 -3.32
CA ILE A 35 -13.92 -1.05 -3.20
C ILE A 35 -13.65 -2.29 -4.06
N GLU A 36 -12.63 -2.21 -4.91
CA GLU A 36 -12.13 -3.33 -5.69
C GLU A 36 -10.97 -3.97 -4.96
N VAL A 37 -11.12 -5.21 -4.52
CA VAL A 37 -10.06 -5.97 -3.83
C VAL A 37 -9.36 -6.87 -4.83
N VAL A 38 -8.04 -6.73 -4.93
CA VAL A 38 -7.16 -7.54 -5.77
C VAL A 38 -6.26 -8.38 -4.89
N ASP A 39 -6.29 -9.70 -5.04
CA ASP A 39 -5.46 -10.61 -4.24
C ASP A 39 -5.01 -11.81 -5.10
N VAL A 40 -3.79 -12.30 -4.88
CA VAL A 40 -3.27 -13.52 -5.53
C VAL A 40 -4.02 -14.76 -5.07
N ARG A 41 -4.56 -14.75 -3.87
CA ARG A 41 -5.35 -15.85 -3.32
C ARG A 41 -6.77 -15.84 -3.85
N PRO A 42 -7.39 -17.00 -4.07
CA PRO A 42 -8.82 -17.06 -4.33
C PRO A 42 -9.59 -16.73 -3.03
N LEU A 43 -10.17 -15.55 -2.97
CA LEU A 43 -11.03 -15.15 -1.87
C LEU A 43 -12.49 -15.54 -2.17
N PRO A 44 -13.30 -15.89 -1.15
CA PRO A 44 -14.72 -16.13 -1.35
C PRO A 44 -15.39 -14.85 -1.85
N ASN A 45 -16.37 -14.99 -2.75
CA ASN A 45 -17.18 -13.87 -3.18
C ASN A 45 -17.92 -13.27 -1.98
N SER A 46 -17.91 -11.95 -1.90
CA SER A 46 -18.71 -11.21 -0.94
C SER A 46 -20.12 -10.99 -1.49
N GLU A 47 -21.15 -11.16 -0.64
CA GLU A 47 -22.53 -10.77 -0.97
C GLU A 47 -22.74 -9.24 -0.88
N HIS A 48 -21.76 -8.50 -0.34
CA HIS A 48 -21.83 -7.04 -0.20
C HIS A 48 -21.66 -6.35 -1.55
N GLU A 49 -22.64 -5.58 -1.97
CA GLU A 49 -22.69 -4.95 -3.30
C GLU A 49 -21.50 -4.01 -3.61
N ASN A 50 -20.93 -3.37 -2.57
CA ASN A 50 -19.79 -2.47 -2.68
C ASN A 50 -18.43 -3.18 -2.69
N ILE A 51 -18.36 -4.51 -2.55
CA ILE A 51 -17.11 -5.26 -2.59
C ILE A 51 -17.01 -6.00 -3.92
N LYS A 52 -16.05 -5.60 -4.74
CA LYS A 52 -15.70 -6.30 -5.98
C LYS A 52 -14.38 -7.02 -5.76
N PHE A 53 -14.32 -8.30 -6.11
CA PHE A 53 -13.11 -9.09 -5.98
C PHE A 53 -12.57 -9.47 -7.35
N ARG A 54 -11.25 -9.37 -7.49
CA ARG A 54 -10.49 -9.86 -8.65
C ARG A 54 -9.27 -10.62 -8.18
N GLN A 55 -9.12 -11.86 -8.62
CA GLN A 55 -7.89 -12.62 -8.38
C GLN A 55 -6.82 -12.19 -9.39
N ASP A 56 -5.71 -11.65 -8.91
CA ASP A 56 -4.57 -11.23 -9.75
C ASP A 56 -3.28 -11.17 -8.93
N ASP A 57 -2.12 -11.28 -9.58
CA ASP A 57 -0.79 -11.15 -8.96
C ASP A 57 -0.19 -9.77 -9.28
N LEU A 58 -0.11 -8.90 -8.27
CA LEU A 58 0.44 -7.56 -8.46
C LEU A 58 1.93 -7.53 -8.83
N MET A 59 2.69 -8.62 -8.65
CA MET A 59 4.06 -8.70 -9.18
C MET A 59 4.08 -8.83 -10.71
N ASN A 60 2.97 -9.27 -11.33
CA ASN A 60 2.80 -9.40 -12.77
C ASN A 60 1.31 -9.18 -13.15
N PRO A 61 0.76 -7.98 -12.88
CA PRO A 61 -0.67 -7.75 -13.00
C PRO A 61 -1.15 -7.84 -14.44
N GLN A 62 -2.37 -8.36 -14.60
CA GLN A 62 -3.14 -8.17 -15.82
C GLN A 62 -3.65 -6.72 -15.87
N ASP A 63 -4.30 -6.32 -16.97
CA ASP A 63 -4.84 -4.96 -17.08
C ASP A 63 -5.91 -4.69 -15.99
N LEU A 64 -5.51 -3.96 -14.96
CA LEU A 64 -6.40 -3.48 -13.89
C LEU A 64 -7.00 -2.11 -14.20
N GLY A 65 -6.53 -1.45 -15.25
CA GLY A 65 -6.83 -0.04 -15.52
C GLY A 65 -6.27 0.90 -14.46
N GLN A 66 -6.33 2.20 -14.73
CA GLN A 66 -5.85 3.21 -13.78
C GLN A 66 -6.89 3.55 -12.71
N THR A 67 -6.41 3.98 -11.54
CA THR A 67 -7.21 4.43 -10.42
C THR A 67 -6.68 5.75 -9.84
N ASP A 68 -7.53 6.52 -9.19
CA ASP A 68 -7.14 7.72 -8.45
C ASP A 68 -6.90 7.45 -6.96
N SER A 69 -7.10 6.20 -6.50
CA SER A 69 -6.90 5.81 -5.11
C SER A 69 -6.54 4.33 -4.99
N LEU A 70 -5.45 4.03 -4.30
CA LEU A 70 -4.91 2.69 -4.17
C LEU A 70 -4.44 2.45 -2.73
N SER A 71 -4.83 1.33 -2.12
CA SER A 71 -4.30 0.89 -0.83
C SER A 71 -3.54 -0.43 -0.95
N CYS A 72 -2.46 -0.56 -0.18
CA CYS A 72 -1.68 -1.78 0.00
C CYS A 72 -1.22 -1.82 1.46
N LEU A 73 -2.05 -2.42 2.32
CA LEU A 73 -1.87 -2.36 3.76
C LEU A 73 -1.41 -3.72 4.30
N HIS A 74 -0.18 -3.77 4.82
CA HIS A 74 0.44 -5.02 5.30
C HIS A 74 0.40 -6.15 4.26
N ALA A 75 0.82 -5.85 3.03
CA ALA A 75 0.83 -6.80 1.93
C ALA A 75 2.18 -6.84 1.20
N ILE A 76 2.76 -5.68 0.87
CA ILE A 76 3.98 -5.57 0.07
C ILE A 76 5.19 -6.30 0.70
N GLU A 77 5.24 -6.38 2.02
CA GLU A 77 6.27 -7.08 2.78
C GLU A 77 6.32 -8.60 2.52
N HIS A 78 5.23 -9.16 1.99
CA HIS A 78 5.12 -10.58 1.68
C HIS A 78 5.47 -10.92 0.23
N PHE A 79 5.48 -9.95 -0.67
CA PHE A 79 5.61 -10.20 -2.11
C PHE A 79 6.90 -10.92 -2.46
N GLY A 80 6.78 -12.02 -3.21
CA GLY A 80 7.90 -12.84 -3.64
C GLY A 80 8.54 -13.73 -2.56
N LEU A 81 7.87 -13.94 -1.42
CA LEU A 81 8.33 -14.88 -0.39
C LEU A 81 7.71 -16.29 -0.54
N GLY A 82 6.82 -16.51 -1.50
CA GLY A 82 6.17 -17.81 -1.71
C GLY A 82 5.17 -18.18 -0.60
N ARG A 83 4.76 -17.23 0.24
CA ARG A 83 3.92 -17.49 1.41
C ARG A 83 2.47 -17.78 1.04
N TYR A 84 1.98 -17.16 -0.02
CA TYR A 84 0.60 -17.21 -0.45
C TYR A 84 0.43 -17.89 -1.82
N THR A 85 1.29 -18.88 -2.12
CA THR A 85 1.38 -19.56 -3.42
C THR A 85 1.91 -18.68 -4.55
N ASP A 86 2.37 -17.49 -4.23
CA ASP A 86 3.09 -16.59 -5.12
C ASP A 86 4.47 -17.17 -5.46
N PRO A 87 5.02 -16.90 -6.65
CA PRO A 87 6.38 -17.30 -7.00
C PRO A 87 7.42 -16.70 -6.05
N ILE A 88 8.46 -17.48 -5.71
CA ILE A 88 9.60 -16.94 -4.97
C ILE A 88 10.38 -16.00 -5.88
N ASP A 89 10.40 -14.73 -5.52
CA ASP A 89 11.13 -13.66 -6.22
C ASP A 89 11.68 -12.66 -5.20
N THR A 90 12.99 -12.62 -5.05
CA THR A 90 13.65 -11.71 -4.10
C THR A 90 13.36 -10.24 -4.37
N LYS A 91 12.95 -9.90 -5.61
CA LYS A 91 12.57 -8.56 -6.06
C LYS A 91 11.05 -8.36 -6.15
N GLY A 92 10.25 -9.29 -5.62
CA GLY A 92 8.78 -9.24 -5.73
C GLY A 92 8.18 -7.96 -5.16
N HIS A 93 8.64 -7.51 -3.99
CA HIS A 93 8.22 -6.25 -3.39
C HIS A 93 8.60 -5.02 -4.23
N ILE A 94 9.77 -5.04 -4.91
CA ILE A 94 10.21 -3.97 -5.82
C ILE A 94 9.29 -3.90 -7.04
N LYS A 95 8.99 -5.06 -7.66
CA LYS A 95 8.05 -5.14 -8.78
C LYS A 95 6.65 -4.68 -8.37
N GLY A 96 6.17 -5.16 -7.23
CA GLY A 96 4.88 -4.76 -6.68
C GLY A 96 4.77 -3.25 -6.48
N LEU A 97 5.80 -2.63 -5.89
CA LEU A 97 5.82 -1.18 -5.66
C LEU A 97 5.85 -0.38 -6.98
N THR A 98 6.59 -0.85 -8.00
CA THR A 98 6.55 -0.26 -9.35
C THR A 98 5.14 -0.30 -9.92
N ASN A 99 4.48 -1.46 -9.87
CA ASN A 99 3.14 -1.65 -10.42
C ASN A 99 2.07 -0.84 -9.66
N LEU A 100 2.20 -0.70 -8.32
CA LEU A 100 1.34 0.20 -7.53
C LEU A 100 1.41 1.64 -8.05
N VAL A 101 2.60 2.14 -8.33
CA VAL A 101 2.79 3.51 -8.86
C VAL A 101 2.25 3.64 -10.28
N GLU A 102 2.42 2.63 -11.13
CA GLU A 102 1.92 2.62 -12.51
C GLU A 102 0.39 2.61 -12.59
N LEU A 103 -0.28 1.88 -11.70
CA LEU A 103 -1.74 1.83 -11.61
C LEU A 103 -2.38 3.16 -11.22
N LEU A 104 -1.65 4.06 -10.60
CA LEU A 104 -2.19 5.36 -10.23
C LEU A 104 -2.20 6.32 -11.43
N CYS A 105 -3.30 7.04 -11.61
CA CYS A 105 -3.33 8.22 -12.46
C CYS A 105 -2.58 9.39 -11.81
N GLU A 106 -2.25 10.42 -12.56
CA GLU A 106 -1.65 11.65 -12.05
C GLU A 106 -2.54 12.32 -11.00
N GLY A 107 -1.97 12.68 -9.87
CA GLY A 107 -2.70 13.22 -8.70
C GLY A 107 -3.43 12.15 -7.87
N GLY A 108 -3.36 10.88 -8.28
CA GLY A 108 -3.89 9.75 -7.51
C GLY A 108 -3.07 9.48 -6.24
N ARG A 109 -3.70 8.87 -5.23
CA ARG A 109 -3.08 8.61 -3.93
C ARG A 109 -2.82 7.13 -3.67
N LEU A 110 -1.63 6.83 -3.17
CA LEU A 110 -1.24 5.54 -2.63
C LEU A 110 -1.24 5.60 -1.10
N TYR A 111 -1.98 4.69 -0.47
CA TYR A 111 -1.93 4.43 0.95
C TYR A 111 -1.22 3.10 1.15
N ILE A 112 -0.02 3.12 1.72
CA ILE A 112 0.77 1.91 1.90
C ILE A 112 1.24 1.78 3.34
N SER A 113 1.16 0.57 3.90
CA SER A 113 1.70 0.29 5.22
C SER A 113 2.45 -1.04 5.23
N PHE A 114 3.48 -1.10 6.05
CA PHE A 114 4.30 -2.30 6.25
C PHE A 114 5.05 -2.22 7.58
N PRO A 115 5.58 -3.35 8.08
CA PRO A 115 6.44 -3.36 9.27
C PRO A 115 7.70 -2.53 9.04
N ILE A 116 8.02 -1.68 10.01
CA ILE A 116 9.24 -0.87 10.02
C ILE A 116 10.12 -1.16 11.23
N GLY A 117 11.43 -1.00 11.06
CA GLY A 117 12.44 -1.22 12.11
C GLY A 117 13.74 -0.47 11.81
N GLN A 118 14.82 -0.85 12.50
CA GLN A 118 16.13 -0.21 12.40
C GLN A 118 16.87 -0.49 11.09
N ALA A 119 16.52 -1.56 10.37
CA ALA A 119 17.16 -1.96 9.13
C ALA A 119 16.19 -2.77 8.26
N ASP A 120 16.55 -2.92 6.98
CA ASP A 120 15.86 -3.85 6.10
C ASP A 120 16.21 -5.27 6.45
N GLU A 121 15.22 -6.09 6.79
CA GLU A 121 15.38 -7.48 7.19
C GLU A 121 14.38 -8.39 6.48
N VAL A 122 14.73 -9.65 6.31
CA VAL A 122 13.82 -10.69 5.84
C VAL A 122 13.64 -11.73 6.93
N HIS A 123 12.47 -11.79 7.51
CA HIS A 123 12.06 -12.82 8.46
C HIS A 123 11.46 -13.99 7.67
N PHE A 124 12.33 -14.92 7.25
CA PHE A 124 11.95 -16.05 6.39
C PHE A 124 11.06 -17.05 7.15
N ASN A 125 9.97 -17.52 6.62
CA ASN A 125 9.20 -17.11 5.44
C ASN A 125 7.95 -16.29 5.84
N ALA A 126 8.13 -15.34 6.75
CA ALA A 126 7.02 -14.55 7.28
C ALA A 126 6.79 -13.27 6.47
N HIS A 127 7.71 -12.33 6.54
CA HIS A 127 7.60 -11.01 5.92
C HIS A 127 8.95 -10.29 5.91
N ARG A 128 8.99 -9.14 5.24
CA ARG A 128 10.09 -8.17 5.39
C ARG A 128 9.74 -7.15 6.46
N VAL A 129 10.76 -6.66 7.13
CA VAL A 129 10.74 -5.43 7.92
C VAL A 129 11.59 -4.43 7.14
N PHE A 130 11.15 -3.21 7.00
CA PHE A 130 11.88 -2.18 6.26
C PHE A 130 12.40 -1.10 7.21
N HIS A 131 13.56 -0.53 6.91
CA HIS A 131 13.90 0.73 7.53
C HIS A 131 12.87 1.78 7.11
N VAL A 132 12.50 2.68 8.02
CA VAL A 132 11.39 3.63 7.82
C VAL A 132 11.55 4.49 6.57
N SER A 133 12.79 4.75 6.13
CA SER A 133 13.07 5.55 4.93
C SER A 133 13.34 4.73 3.67
N SER A 134 13.45 3.39 3.73
CA SER A 134 13.81 2.56 2.56
C SER A 134 12.86 2.70 1.38
N ILE A 135 11.58 2.99 1.62
CA ILE A 135 10.62 3.20 0.54
C ILE A 135 11.00 4.38 -0.37
N PHE A 136 11.68 5.40 0.16
CA PHE A 136 12.10 6.57 -0.61
C PHE A 136 13.27 6.28 -1.56
N ASP A 137 14.01 5.19 -1.37
CA ASP A 137 15.09 4.77 -2.26
C ASP A 137 14.56 4.06 -3.52
N HIS A 138 13.27 3.74 -3.54
CA HIS A 138 12.67 3.07 -4.69
C HIS A 138 12.52 4.04 -5.87
N PRO A 139 13.05 3.71 -7.09
CA PRO A 139 13.07 4.64 -8.22
C PRO A 139 11.69 5.20 -8.61
N SER A 140 10.64 4.36 -8.60
CA SER A 140 9.29 4.82 -8.94
C SER A 140 8.72 5.80 -7.90
N ILE A 141 9.06 5.63 -6.63
CA ILE A 141 8.67 6.58 -5.57
C ILE A 141 9.42 7.89 -5.75
N GLN A 142 10.76 7.85 -5.91
CA GLN A 142 11.58 9.05 -6.10
C GLN A 142 11.16 9.90 -7.30
N GLN A 143 10.84 9.22 -8.42
CA GLN A 143 10.56 9.90 -9.68
C GLN A 143 9.12 10.37 -9.83
N HIS A 144 8.17 9.67 -9.21
CA HIS A 144 6.76 9.85 -9.53
C HIS A 144 5.86 10.16 -8.33
N MET A 145 6.36 10.09 -7.11
CA MET A 145 5.52 10.23 -5.93
C MET A 145 6.00 11.35 -5.00
N THR A 146 5.06 11.99 -4.31
CA THR A 146 5.34 12.95 -3.25
C THR A 146 4.69 12.44 -1.97
N LEU A 147 5.44 12.36 -0.87
CA LEU A 147 4.87 12.06 0.45
C LEU A 147 3.96 13.21 0.88
N ARG A 148 2.72 12.89 1.23
CA ARG A 148 1.72 13.84 1.73
C ARG A 148 1.52 13.74 3.22
N ARG A 149 1.70 12.54 3.76
CA ARG A 149 1.50 12.26 5.17
C ARG A 149 2.23 10.98 5.56
N PHE A 150 2.78 10.98 6.74
CA PHE A 150 3.31 9.79 7.40
C PHE A 150 2.72 9.66 8.80
N ASP A 151 2.19 8.49 9.08
CA ASP A 151 1.71 8.06 10.39
C ASP A 151 2.44 6.77 10.75
N TYR A 152 2.52 6.44 12.02
CA TYR A 152 3.09 5.16 12.43
C TYR A 152 2.49 4.63 13.72
N VAL A 153 2.58 3.32 13.90
CA VAL A 153 2.32 2.68 15.18
C VAL A 153 3.67 2.27 15.75
N ASP A 154 3.93 2.66 16.99
CA ASP A 154 5.21 2.40 17.65
C ASP A 154 5.30 0.99 18.28
N ASP A 155 6.43 0.71 18.95
CA ASP A 155 6.74 -0.57 19.60
C ASP A 155 5.75 -0.92 20.74
N THR A 156 5.04 0.06 21.27
CA THR A 156 4.05 -0.11 22.35
C THR A 156 2.62 -0.25 21.81
N GLY A 157 2.42 -0.03 20.51
CA GLY A 157 1.12 -0.09 19.84
C GLY A 157 0.38 1.24 19.80
N ASP A 158 1.03 2.34 20.17
CA ASP A 158 0.46 3.67 20.12
C ASP A 158 0.54 4.27 18.72
N LEU A 159 -0.57 4.89 18.28
CA LEU A 159 -0.67 5.52 16.96
C LEU A 159 -0.24 6.98 17.01
N HIS A 160 0.77 7.30 16.21
CA HIS A 160 1.29 8.67 16.02
C HIS A 160 0.85 9.18 14.65
N LEU A 161 0.30 10.39 14.63
CA LEU A 161 -0.31 10.98 13.44
C LEU A 161 0.52 12.12 12.88
N ASP A 162 0.68 12.14 11.54
CA ASP A 162 1.27 13.24 10.77
C ASP A 162 2.65 13.64 11.28
N THR A 163 3.53 12.66 11.46
CA THR A 163 4.87 12.80 12.04
C THR A 163 5.90 12.93 10.93
N ALA A 164 7.04 13.56 11.20
CA ALA A 164 8.16 13.53 10.26
C ALA A 164 8.87 12.18 10.30
N VAL A 165 9.16 11.58 9.11
CA VAL A 165 9.84 10.29 9.00
C VAL A 165 11.16 10.29 9.78
N THR A 166 11.92 11.40 9.72
CA THR A 166 13.20 11.57 10.40
C THR A 166 13.14 11.55 11.93
N GLU A 167 11.97 11.76 12.52
CA GLU A 167 11.77 11.67 13.98
C GLU A 167 11.69 10.22 14.44
N VAL A 168 11.34 9.30 13.54
CA VAL A 168 11.09 7.89 13.85
C VAL A 168 12.31 7.01 13.59
N GLU A 169 13.23 7.43 12.71
CA GLU A 169 14.38 6.63 12.27
C GLU A 169 15.26 6.08 13.40
N LYS A 170 15.32 6.77 14.53
CA LYS A 170 16.26 6.41 15.61
C LYS A 170 15.65 5.61 16.74
N ASP A 171 14.34 5.65 16.90
CA ASP A 171 13.68 5.19 18.12
C ASP A 171 12.82 3.95 17.94
N ILE A 172 12.51 3.56 16.67
CA ILE A 172 11.65 2.42 16.41
C ILE A 172 12.44 1.11 16.30
N THR A 173 12.05 0.10 17.07
CA THR A 173 12.62 -1.24 16.97
C THR A 173 11.77 -2.13 16.07
N TYR A 174 10.45 -2.12 16.26
CA TYR A 174 9.50 -2.85 15.45
C TYR A 174 8.12 -2.21 15.52
N GLY A 175 7.72 -1.54 14.47
CA GLY A 175 6.43 -0.86 14.39
C GLY A 175 5.78 -1.01 13.03
N CYS A 176 4.84 -0.13 12.73
CA CYS A 176 4.16 -0.09 11.44
C CYS A 176 4.21 1.31 10.86
N GLY A 177 4.85 1.48 9.71
CA GLY A 177 4.80 2.72 8.93
C GLY A 177 3.54 2.77 8.08
N ILE A 178 2.89 3.94 8.02
CA ILE A 178 1.69 4.19 7.23
C ILE A 178 1.95 5.46 6.41
N TYR A 179 2.14 5.28 5.10
CA TYR A 179 2.53 6.34 4.19
C TYR A 179 1.37 6.68 3.26
N THR A 180 1.11 7.97 3.09
CA THR A 180 0.21 8.50 2.06
C THR A 180 1.03 9.26 1.05
N PHE A 181 1.13 8.71 -0.16
CA PHE A 181 1.78 9.37 -1.29
C PHE A 181 0.75 9.89 -2.29
N GLU A 182 1.14 10.90 -3.06
CA GLU A 182 0.39 11.39 -4.21
C GLU A 182 1.27 11.35 -5.46
N LYS A 183 0.74 10.83 -6.57
CA LYS A 183 1.46 10.78 -7.85
C LYS A 183 1.59 12.18 -8.43
N ILE A 184 2.82 12.55 -8.79
CA ILE A 184 3.16 13.86 -9.34
C ILE A 184 2.38 14.07 -10.64
N LYS A 185 1.82 15.27 -10.79
CA LYS A 185 1.23 15.70 -12.07
C LYS A 185 2.36 16.19 -12.97
N ASN A 186 2.52 15.54 -14.11
CA ASN A 186 3.42 16.07 -15.13
C ASN A 186 2.84 17.40 -15.62
N SER A 187 3.50 18.51 -15.29
CA SER A 187 3.14 19.79 -15.87
C SER A 187 3.42 19.68 -17.37
N VAL A 188 2.36 19.59 -18.16
CA VAL A 188 2.46 19.79 -19.61
C VAL A 188 3.00 21.20 -19.79
N GLN A 189 4.28 21.34 -20.17
CA GLN A 189 4.77 22.63 -20.64
C GLN A 189 3.95 22.98 -21.88
N PRO A 190 3.25 24.11 -21.91
CA PRO A 190 2.57 24.55 -23.12
C PRO A 190 3.63 24.75 -24.20
N LYS A 191 3.40 24.12 -25.36
CA LYS A 191 4.21 24.33 -26.58
C LYS A 191 4.05 25.76 -27.09
#